data_475df75df3cb627f1a38b77e060a5bdc
#
_entry.id   475df75df3cb627f1a38b77e060a5bdc
#
_cell.length_a   1.000
_cell.length_b   1.000
_cell.length_c   1.000
_cell.angle_alpha   90.00
_cell.angle_beta   90.00
_cell.angle_gamma   90.00
#
_symmetry.space_group_name_H-M   'P 1'
#
loop_
_entity.id
_entity.type
_entity.pdbx_description
1 polymer ?
#
loop_
_entity_poly.entity_id
_entity_poly.type
_entity_poly.pdbx_seq_one_letter_code
_entity_poly.pdbx_strand_id
1 'polypeptide(L)'
;PSVSIGDNTTIGAFSEVVDSIIMKNCEINSYCSLKGSVVGEDNILGSHCIAVPNNRNIFYLGQEFSISNRGAMIGDGCRIGSRAILEGGSILLNNATIGEGELYSAVFQGDSI
;
A
#
# COMPACT_ATOMS: atom_id res chain seq x y z
N PRO A 1 11.64 8.54 -11.19
CA PRO A 1 10.57 8.21 -10.25
C PRO A 1 10.63 9.09 -9.00
N SER A 2 9.48 9.51 -8.55
CA SER A 2 9.37 10.40 -7.41
C SER A 2 9.06 9.60 -6.15
N VAL A 3 9.83 9.82 -5.10
CA VAL A 3 9.61 9.17 -3.82
C VAL A 3 9.71 10.23 -2.73
N SER A 4 8.73 10.23 -1.83
CA SER A 4 8.73 11.12 -0.67
C SER A 4 8.60 10.27 0.57
N ILE A 5 9.50 10.45 1.52
CA ILE A 5 9.54 9.64 2.75
C ILE A 5 9.57 10.58 3.94
N GLY A 6 8.62 10.40 4.85
CA GLY A 6 8.48 11.27 6.00
C GLY A 6 9.47 10.99 7.11
N ASP A 7 9.41 11.80 8.15
CA ASP A 7 10.33 11.70 9.28
C ASP A 7 10.11 10.42 10.07
N ASN A 8 11.20 9.90 10.64
CA ASN A 8 11.17 8.70 11.49
C ASN A 8 10.61 7.47 10.79
N THR A 9 10.68 7.44 9.46
CA THR A 9 10.28 6.27 8.70
C THR A 9 11.50 5.45 8.36
N THR A 10 11.43 4.15 8.59
CA THR A 10 12.51 3.25 8.29
C THR A 10 12.10 2.32 7.15
N ILE A 11 13.05 2.06 6.27
CA ILE A 11 12.83 1.16 5.13
C ILE A 11 13.92 0.10 5.18
N GLY A 12 13.51 -1.15 5.31
CA GLY A 12 14.46 -2.25 5.45
C GLY A 12 15.26 -2.51 4.19
N ALA A 13 16.26 -3.35 4.34
CA ALA A 13 17.20 -3.64 3.26
C ALA A 13 16.49 -4.33 2.10
N PHE A 14 16.97 -4.04 0.89
CA PHE A 14 16.48 -4.66 -0.34
C PHE A 14 15.00 -4.37 -0.63
N SER A 15 14.48 -3.29 -0.04
CA SER A 15 13.13 -2.85 -0.37
C SER A 15 13.19 -1.91 -1.55
N GLU A 16 12.11 -1.93 -2.34
CA GLU A 16 11.98 -1.08 -3.51
C GLU A 16 10.79 -0.16 -3.34
N VAL A 17 11.01 1.14 -3.48
CA VAL A 17 9.95 2.13 -3.39
C VAL A 17 10.02 3.00 -4.64
N VAL A 18 8.96 2.96 -5.45
CA VAL A 18 8.93 3.65 -6.74
C VAL A 18 7.66 4.47 -6.84
N ASP A 19 7.78 5.73 -7.21
CA ASP A 19 6.65 6.64 -7.43
C ASP A 19 5.64 6.60 -6.28
N SER A 20 6.14 6.61 -5.05
CA SER A 20 5.30 6.42 -3.87
C SER A 20 5.55 7.51 -2.84
N ILE A 21 4.56 7.67 -1.96
CA ILE A 21 4.65 8.60 -0.85
C ILE A 21 4.47 7.80 0.43
N ILE A 22 5.45 7.89 1.34
CA ILE A 22 5.37 7.24 2.64
C ILE A 22 5.48 8.34 3.68
N MET A 23 4.47 8.42 4.54
CA MET A 23 4.43 9.50 5.52
C MET A 23 5.27 9.12 6.73
N LYS A 24 5.12 9.89 7.83
CA LYS A 24 6.05 9.77 8.96
C LYS A 24 5.74 8.58 9.84
N ASN A 25 6.73 8.17 10.61
CA ASN A 25 6.62 7.15 11.67
C ASN A 25 6.22 5.79 11.14
N CYS A 26 6.61 5.46 9.93
CA CYS A 26 6.32 4.16 9.35
C CYS A 26 7.50 3.22 9.50
N GLU A 27 7.21 1.94 9.57
CA GLU A 27 8.24 0.90 9.55
C GLU A 27 7.95 -0.03 8.39
N ILE A 28 8.81 0.03 7.39
CA ILE A 28 8.72 -0.84 6.22
C ILE A 28 9.85 -1.86 6.36
N ASN A 29 9.52 -3.11 6.54
CA ASN A 29 10.55 -4.12 6.76
C ASN A 29 11.21 -4.54 5.46
N SER A 30 12.14 -5.50 5.52
CA SER A 30 13.00 -5.81 4.39
C SER A 30 12.26 -6.50 3.25
N TYR A 31 12.76 -6.31 2.05
CA TYR A 31 12.28 -6.99 0.84
C TYR A 31 10.84 -6.60 0.47
N CYS A 32 10.41 -5.40 0.84
CA CYS A 32 9.11 -4.90 0.42
C CYS A 32 9.22 -4.24 -0.95
N SER A 33 8.14 -4.27 -1.71
CA SER A 33 8.07 -3.60 -3.00
C SER A 33 6.82 -2.76 -3.04
N LEU A 34 6.99 -1.45 -3.09
CA LEU A 34 5.88 -0.49 -3.11
C LEU A 34 6.01 0.35 -4.37
N LYS A 35 5.01 0.28 -5.23
CA LYS A 35 5.01 1.03 -6.48
C LYS A 35 3.70 1.77 -6.63
N GLY A 36 3.79 3.08 -6.91
CA GLY A 36 2.61 3.89 -7.10
C GLY A 36 1.69 3.95 -5.91
N SER A 37 2.24 3.86 -4.70
CA SER A 37 1.45 3.70 -3.49
C SER A 37 1.53 4.91 -2.60
N VAL A 38 0.52 5.08 -1.74
CA VAL A 38 0.51 6.10 -0.70
C VAL A 38 0.34 5.38 0.63
N VAL A 39 1.29 5.60 1.54
CA VAL A 39 1.27 5.00 2.87
C VAL A 39 1.14 6.12 3.87
N GLY A 40 0.08 6.11 4.66
CA GLY A 40 -0.17 7.13 5.68
C GLY A 40 0.82 7.05 6.83
N GLU A 41 0.44 7.60 7.98
CA GLU A 41 1.32 7.69 9.13
C GLU A 41 1.19 6.47 10.03
N ASP A 42 2.26 6.18 10.78
CA ASP A 42 2.23 5.19 11.86
C ASP A 42 1.88 3.77 11.38
N ASN A 43 2.30 3.43 10.19
CA ASN A 43 2.05 2.11 9.61
C ASN A 43 3.23 1.17 9.82
N ILE A 44 2.94 -0.12 9.95
CA ILE A 44 3.96 -1.14 10.00
C ILE A 44 3.67 -2.17 8.92
N LEU A 45 4.61 -2.35 8.02
CA LEU A 45 4.54 -3.37 6.98
C LEU A 45 5.57 -4.44 7.28
N GLY A 46 5.14 -5.69 7.34
CA GLY A 46 6.04 -6.81 7.55
C GLY A 46 6.95 -7.04 6.35
N SER A 47 7.84 -8.00 6.47
CA SER A 47 8.80 -8.29 5.40
C SER A 47 8.11 -8.91 4.18
N HIS A 48 8.66 -8.64 3.01
CA HIS A 48 8.17 -9.22 1.74
C HIS A 48 6.74 -8.82 1.41
N CYS A 49 6.30 -7.63 1.85
CA CYS A 49 5.01 -7.10 1.42
C CYS A 49 5.14 -6.50 0.04
N ILE A 50 4.12 -6.66 -0.77
CA ILE A 50 4.13 -6.18 -2.14
C ILE A 50 2.86 -5.40 -2.40
N ALA A 51 3.00 -4.16 -2.87
CA ALA A 51 1.88 -3.40 -3.40
C ALA A 51 2.06 -3.35 -4.91
N VAL A 52 1.25 -4.10 -5.62
CA VAL A 52 1.40 -4.32 -7.05
C VAL A 52 0.59 -3.28 -7.82
N PRO A 53 1.24 -2.46 -8.63
CA PRO A 53 0.47 -1.53 -9.46
C PRO A 53 -0.33 -2.31 -10.50
N ASN A 54 -1.48 -1.79 -10.82
CA ASN A 54 -2.39 -2.47 -11.73
C ASN A 54 -3.04 -1.46 -12.64
N ASN A 55 -3.21 -1.85 -13.89
CA ASN A 55 -3.97 -1.07 -14.86
C ASN A 55 -5.39 -1.61 -14.85
N ARG A 56 -6.35 -0.73 -14.66
CA ARG A 56 -7.74 -1.13 -14.59
C ARG A 56 -8.56 -0.30 -15.55
N ASN A 57 -9.54 -0.95 -16.16
CA ASN A 57 -10.55 -0.24 -16.92
C ASN A 57 -11.81 -0.15 -16.10
N ILE A 58 -12.35 1.03 -16.02
CA ILE A 58 -13.55 1.31 -15.24
C ILE A 58 -14.61 1.81 -16.17
N PHE A 59 -15.82 1.25 -16.09
CA PHE A 59 -16.96 1.74 -16.85
C PHE A 59 -17.82 2.62 -15.97
N TYR A 60 -18.10 3.82 -16.44
CA TYR A 60 -18.93 4.74 -15.71
C TYR A 60 -19.74 5.56 -16.70
N LEU A 61 -21.05 5.55 -16.53
CA LEU A 61 -21.96 6.28 -17.41
C LEU A 61 -21.74 5.93 -18.88
N GLY A 62 -21.50 4.65 -19.14
CA GLY A 62 -21.34 4.18 -20.51
C GLY A 62 -19.98 4.44 -21.12
N GLN A 63 -19.04 4.96 -20.37
CA GLN A 63 -17.70 5.23 -20.86
C GLN A 63 -16.67 4.42 -20.10
N GLU A 64 -15.64 4.04 -20.81
CA GLU A 64 -14.54 3.28 -20.22
C GLU A 64 -13.39 4.23 -19.89
N PHE A 65 -12.88 4.13 -18.66
CA PHE A 65 -11.72 4.88 -18.22
C PHE A 65 -10.63 3.91 -17.80
N SER A 66 -9.40 4.21 -18.19
CA SER A 66 -8.25 3.41 -17.80
C SER A 66 -7.53 4.10 -16.67
N ILE A 67 -7.25 3.35 -15.59
CA ILE A 67 -6.43 3.81 -14.47
C ILE A 67 -5.19 2.94 -14.46
N SER A 68 -4.02 3.57 -14.59
CA SER A 68 -2.78 2.82 -14.67
C SER A 68 -1.83 3.22 -13.54
N ASN A 69 -0.94 2.29 -13.18
CA ASN A 69 0.13 2.50 -12.21
C ASN A 69 -0.37 2.88 -10.83
N ARG A 70 -1.55 2.40 -10.46
CA ARG A 70 -2.05 2.62 -9.11
C ARG A 70 -1.67 1.45 -8.23
N GLY A 71 -0.88 1.73 -7.20
CA GLY A 71 -0.63 0.76 -6.16
C GLY A 71 -1.68 0.86 -5.07
N ALA A 72 -1.31 0.57 -3.85
CA ALA A 72 -2.22 0.60 -2.72
C ALA A 72 -2.25 1.98 -2.07
N MET A 73 -3.38 2.33 -1.49
CA MET A 73 -3.52 3.49 -0.62
C MET A 73 -3.75 2.96 0.78
N ILE A 74 -2.84 3.27 1.69
CA ILE A 74 -2.88 2.76 3.05
C ILE A 74 -3.07 3.93 4.00
N GLY A 75 -4.13 3.87 4.81
CA GLY A 75 -4.41 4.92 5.79
C GLY A 75 -3.42 4.92 6.93
N ASP A 76 -3.81 5.50 8.06
CA ASP A 76 -2.91 5.62 9.20
C ASP A 76 -3.09 4.45 10.17
N GLY A 77 -2.01 4.06 10.84
CA GLY A 77 -2.09 3.09 11.91
C GLY A 77 -2.37 1.67 11.49
N CYS A 78 -2.09 1.33 10.25
CA CYS A 78 -2.35 -0.01 9.75
C CYS A 78 -1.22 -0.96 10.11
N ARG A 79 -1.56 -2.24 10.18
CA ARG A 79 -0.58 -3.30 10.43
C ARG A 79 -0.73 -4.33 9.33
N ILE A 80 0.31 -4.51 8.55
CA ILE A 80 0.26 -5.40 7.40
C ILE A 80 1.26 -6.53 7.65
N GLY A 81 0.78 -7.76 7.66
CA GLY A 81 1.61 -8.91 7.97
C GLY A 81 2.61 -9.21 6.88
N SER A 82 3.63 -10.00 7.22
CA SER A 82 4.66 -10.34 6.26
C SER A 82 4.09 -11.13 5.09
N ARG A 83 4.65 -10.90 3.92
CA ARG A 83 4.27 -11.58 2.68
C ARG A 83 2.84 -11.28 2.23
N ALA A 84 2.25 -10.20 2.72
CA ALA A 84 0.94 -9.78 2.24
C ALA A 84 1.09 -9.13 0.86
N ILE A 85 0.10 -9.33 0.02
CA ILE A 85 0.08 -8.75 -1.32
C ILE A 85 -1.13 -7.85 -1.42
N LEU A 86 -0.88 -6.59 -1.77
CA LEU A 86 -1.94 -5.61 -1.95
C LEU A 86 -2.04 -5.33 -3.44
N GLU A 87 -3.16 -5.70 -4.03
CA GLU A 87 -3.35 -5.47 -5.45
C GLU A 87 -3.59 -4.00 -5.75
N GLY A 88 -3.26 -3.61 -6.96
CA GLY A 88 -3.39 -2.23 -7.37
C GLY A 88 -4.80 -1.71 -7.22
N GLY A 89 -4.93 -0.49 -6.75
CA GLY A 89 -6.21 0.11 -6.48
C GLY A 89 -6.82 -0.24 -5.13
N SER A 90 -6.13 -1.05 -4.32
CA SER A 90 -6.62 -1.37 -2.98
C SER A 90 -6.55 -0.15 -2.07
N ILE A 91 -7.53 -0.02 -1.20
CA ILE A 91 -7.58 1.07 -0.22
C ILE A 91 -7.80 0.46 1.16
N LEU A 92 -6.89 0.76 2.06
CA LEU A 92 -7.03 0.37 3.46
C LEU A 92 -7.31 1.62 4.27
N LEU A 93 -8.41 1.62 5.01
CA LEU A 93 -8.72 2.75 5.88
C LEU A 93 -7.92 2.65 7.17
N ASN A 94 -8.03 3.67 8.01
CA ASN A 94 -7.20 3.76 9.21
C ASN A 94 -7.40 2.54 10.11
N ASN A 95 -6.30 2.11 10.72
CA ASN A 95 -6.28 1.02 11.69
C ASN A 95 -6.67 -0.34 11.11
N ALA A 96 -6.49 -0.52 9.81
CA ALA A 96 -6.72 -1.83 9.17
C ALA A 96 -5.61 -2.80 9.54
N THR A 97 -5.95 -4.08 9.55
CA THR A 97 -4.97 -5.15 9.80
C THR A 97 -5.11 -6.20 8.71
N ILE A 98 -3.99 -6.52 8.09
CA ILE A 98 -3.91 -7.56 7.06
C ILE A 98 -3.01 -8.66 7.62
N GLY A 99 -3.48 -9.89 7.62
CA GLY A 99 -2.70 -11.01 8.14
C GLY A 99 -1.56 -11.42 7.24
N GLU A 100 -0.68 -12.27 7.78
CA GLU A 100 0.45 -12.76 7.01
C GLU A 100 -0.03 -13.55 5.79
N GLY A 101 0.63 -13.31 4.67
CA GLY A 101 0.39 -14.06 3.45
C GLY A 101 -0.94 -13.77 2.77
N GLU A 102 -1.69 -12.80 3.24
CA GLU A 102 -2.99 -12.50 2.66
C GLU A 102 -2.86 -11.74 1.35
N LEU A 103 -3.79 -12.02 0.44
CA LEU A 103 -3.95 -11.26 -0.78
C LEU A 103 -5.16 -10.34 -0.61
N TYR A 104 -4.95 -9.05 -0.78
CA TYR A 104 -6.01 -8.08 -0.58
C TYR A 104 -6.20 -7.24 -1.83
N SER A 105 -7.44 -7.10 -2.28
CA SER A 105 -7.70 -6.42 -3.55
C SER A 105 -8.95 -5.56 -3.53
N ALA A 106 -9.33 -5.04 -2.37
CA ALA A 106 -10.59 -4.30 -2.25
C ALA A 106 -10.42 -3.12 -1.32
N VAL A 107 -11.53 -2.43 -1.04
CA VAL A 107 -11.54 -1.39 -0.03
C VAL A 107 -11.86 -2.02 1.31
N PHE A 108 -10.99 -1.82 2.27
CA PHE A 108 -11.15 -2.39 3.61
C PHE A 108 -11.49 -1.27 4.59
N GLN A 109 -12.53 -1.47 5.38
CA GLN A 109 -13.05 -0.43 6.26
C GLN A 109 -12.22 -0.19 7.51
N GLY A 110 -11.17 -0.94 7.72
CA GLY A 110 -10.33 -0.69 8.88
C GLY A 110 -10.90 -1.31 10.13
N ASP A 111 -11.10 -0.49 11.15
CA ASP A 111 -11.56 -0.97 12.44
C ASP A 111 -13.06 -1.11 12.54
N SER A 112 -13.75 -1.00 11.46
CA SER A 112 -15.20 -1.13 11.48
C SER A 112 -15.59 -2.55 11.77
N ILE A 113 -16.52 -2.68 12.36
CA ILE A 113 -17.14 -3.81 12.63
C ILE A 113 -17.30 -4.79 12.59
#